data_faf722ad330595c8ecf1dfc1b5472d99
#
_entry.id   faf722ad330595c8ecf1dfc1b5472d99
#
_cell.length_a   1.000
_cell.length_b   1.000
_cell.length_c   1.000
_cell.angle_alpha   90.00
_cell.angle_beta   90.00
_cell.angle_gamma   90.00
#
_symmetry.space_group_name_H-M   'P 1'
#
loop_
_entity.id
_entity.type
_entity.pdbx_description
1 polymer ?
#
loop_
_entity_poly.entity_id
_entity_poly.type
_entity_poly.pdbx_seq_one_letter_code
_entity_poly.pdbx_strand_id
1 'polypeptide(L)'
;MRDRELETRLRLLTLQLENWKKLHDLITYGLDKAKPIISAEQERQFTEVRGNLLQETEHVLTEVGLLGEISGKAMNVLQRCVSIRGVRELSSEEVRRLESEWNGVFTKLGIAQGQLKSRRKSLSRQTAFAYYFARFLQRPA
;
A
#
# COMPACT_ATOMS: atom_id res chain seq x y z
N MET A 1 12.69 -20.95 -2.41
CA MET A 1 12.19 -20.23 -3.58
C MET A 1 10.84 -19.57 -3.35
N ARG A 2 9.86 -20.28 -2.84
CA ARG A 2 8.57 -19.68 -2.46
C ARG A 2 8.71 -18.58 -1.42
N ASP A 3 9.67 -18.73 -0.50
CA ASP A 3 9.93 -17.75 0.55
C ASP A 3 10.47 -16.42 0.00
N ARG A 4 11.28 -16.46 -1.07
CA ARG A 4 11.81 -15.24 -1.73
C ARG A 4 10.71 -14.46 -2.43
N GLU A 5 9.81 -15.15 -3.14
CA GLU A 5 8.69 -14.50 -3.81
C GLU A 5 7.75 -13.85 -2.79
N LEU A 6 7.46 -14.56 -1.72
CA LEU A 6 6.61 -14.07 -0.64
C LEU A 6 7.23 -12.84 0.05
N GLU A 7 8.50 -12.88 0.37
CA GLU A 7 9.23 -11.75 0.98
C GLU A 7 9.29 -10.56 0.02
N THR A 8 9.50 -10.80 -1.27
CA THR A 8 9.50 -9.74 -2.29
C THR A 8 8.12 -9.08 -2.38
N ARG A 9 7.05 -9.86 -2.44
CA ARG A 9 5.68 -9.35 -2.48
C ARG A 9 5.34 -8.55 -1.22
N LEU A 10 5.72 -9.04 -0.05
CA LEU A 10 5.52 -8.34 1.22
C LEU A 10 6.26 -7.00 1.24
N ARG A 11 7.50 -6.96 0.77
CA ARG A 11 8.28 -5.73 0.71
C ARG A 11 7.64 -4.71 -0.23
N LEU A 12 7.26 -5.15 -1.44
CA LEU A 12 6.59 -4.29 -2.42
C LEU A 12 5.30 -3.72 -1.86
N LEU A 13 4.51 -4.57 -1.21
CA LEU A 13 3.23 -4.19 -0.65
C LEU A 13 3.39 -3.25 0.54
N THR A 14 4.38 -3.47 1.38
CA THR A 14 4.69 -2.59 2.52
C THR A 14 5.09 -1.19 2.04
N LEU A 15 5.97 -1.10 1.02
CA LEU A 15 6.36 0.18 0.43
C LEU A 15 5.16 0.88 -0.22
N GLN A 16 4.31 0.12 -0.89
CA GLN A 16 3.09 0.65 -1.50
C GLN A 16 2.16 1.25 -0.44
N LEU A 17 1.92 0.54 0.65
CA LEU A 17 1.09 1.02 1.75
C LEU A 17 1.68 2.28 2.41
N GLU A 18 2.98 2.33 2.59
CA GLU A 18 3.67 3.50 3.13
C GLU A 18 3.46 4.73 2.23
N ASN A 19 3.58 4.56 0.92
CA ASN A 19 3.38 5.64 -0.04
C ASN A 19 1.91 6.11 -0.08
N TRP A 20 0.94 5.19 -0.03
CA TRP A 20 -0.47 5.56 0.05
C TRP A 20 -0.80 6.30 1.34
N LYS A 21 -0.17 5.92 2.44
CA LYS A 21 -0.33 6.61 3.72
C LYS A 21 0.27 8.01 3.68
N LYS A 22 1.47 8.17 3.13
CA LYS A 22 2.11 9.48 2.96
C LYS A 22 1.28 10.40 2.07
N LEU A 23 0.74 9.88 0.98
CA LEU A 23 -0.15 10.63 0.10
C LEU A 23 -1.36 11.14 0.88
N HIS A 24 -2.00 10.28 1.65
CA HIS A 24 -3.16 10.64 2.47
C HIS A 24 -2.83 11.71 3.51
N ASP A 25 -1.69 11.58 4.18
CA ASP A 25 -1.24 12.56 5.17
C ASP A 25 -1.05 13.93 4.53
N LEU A 26 -0.46 14.00 3.34
CA LEU A 26 -0.27 15.25 2.60
C LEU A 26 -1.60 15.82 2.10
N ILE A 27 -2.52 14.98 1.66
CA ILE A 27 -3.87 15.40 1.27
C ILE A 27 -4.62 15.96 2.47
N THR A 28 -4.58 15.27 3.60
CA THR A 28 -5.22 15.71 4.85
C THR A 28 -4.67 17.05 5.30
N TYR A 29 -3.36 17.24 5.22
CA TYR A 29 -2.72 18.52 5.49
C TYR A 29 -3.25 19.61 4.55
N GLY A 30 -3.36 19.30 3.26
CA GLY A 30 -3.86 20.22 2.25
C GLY A 30 -5.31 20.63 2.47
N LEU A 31 -6.13 19.72 2.99
CA LEU A 31 -7.56 19.99 3.27
C LEU A 31 -7.77 20.81 4.54
N ASP A 32 -6.78 20.90 5.41
CA ASP A 32 -6.86 21.69 6.63
C ASP A 32 -6.67 23.18 6.30
N LYS A 33 -7.79 23.90 6.19
CA LYS A 33 -7.81 25.33 5.84
C LYS A 33 -7.21 26.22 6.94
N ALA A 34 -7.03 25.70 8.15
CA ALA A 34 -6.35 26.41 9.23
C ALA A 34 -4.84 26.55 8.96
N LYS A 35 -4.30 25.77 8.05
CA LYS A 35 -2.90 25.84 7.62
C LYS A 35 -2.82 26.65 6.33
N PRO A 36 -2.46 27.95 6.40
CA PRO A 36 -2.64 28.85 5.27
C PRO A 36 -1.65 28.66 4.12
N ILE A 37 -0.44 28.17 4.40
CA ILE A 37 0.63 28.12 3.41
C ILE A 37 1.08 26.69 3.20
N ILE A 38 1.04 26.25 1.94
CA ILE A 38 1.66 25.00 1.51
C ILE A 38 3.02 25.34 0.94
N SER A 39 4.08 24.80 1.55
CA SER A 39 5.45 25.10 1.13
C SER A 39 5.79 24.38 -0.18
N ALA A 40 6.81 24.90 -0.89
CA ALA A 40 7.35 24.27 -2.08
C ALA A 40 7.88 22.86 -1.74
N GLU A 41 8.43 22.68 -0.55
CA GLU A 41 8.93 21.38 -0.08
C GLU A 41 7.80 20.36 0.07
N GLN A 42 6.65 20.77 0.62
CA GLN A 42 5.48 19.89 0.75
C GLN A 42 4.94 19.47 -0.63
N GLU A 43 4.86 20.42 -1.57
CA GLU A 43 4.47 20.12 -2.96
C GLU A 43 5.48 19.19 -3.64
N ARG A 44 6.77 19.36 -3.37
CA ARG A 44 7.81 18.48 -3.88
C ARG A 44 7.65 17.06 -3.34
N GLN A 45 7.42 16.92 -2.04
CA GLN A 45 7.19 15.61 -1.40
C GLN A 45 5.95 14.95 -1.98
N PHE A 46 4.89 15.71 -2.18
CA PHE A 46 3.65 15.20 -2.78
C PHE A 46 3.89 14.68 -4.21
N THR A 47 4.58 15.46 -5.02
CA THR A 47 4.91 15.09 -6.40
C THR A 47 5.76 13.81 -6.44
N GLU A 48 6.71 13.68 -5.54
CA GLU A 48 7.58 12.50 -5.44
C GLU A 48 6.77 11.26 -5.05
N VAL A 49 5.97 11.34 -4.01
CA VAL A 49 5.11 10.22 -3.55
C VAL A 49 4.13 9.83 -4.64
N ARG A 50 3.46 10.80 -5.25
CA ARG A 50 2.52 10.55 -6.34
C ARG A 50 3.21 9.90 -7.54
N GLY A 51 4.39 10.38 -7.90
CA GLY A 51 5.19 9.81 -8.99
C GLY A 51 5.57 8.36 -8.73
N ASN A 52 5.99 8.04 -7.51
CA ASN A 52 6.30 6.67 -7.10
C ASN A 52 5.07 5.77 -7.22
N LEU A 53 3.91 6.24 -6.77
CA LEU A 53 2.67 5.49 -6.88
C LEU A 53 2.25 5.29 -8.33
N LEU A 54 2.39 6.30 -9.18
CA LEU A 54 2.08 6.17 -10.62
C LEU A 54 2.97 5.13 -11.31
N GLN A 55 4.22 5.04 -10.92
CA GLN A 55 5.16 4.07 -11.51
C GLN A 55 4.97 2.66 -10.98
N GLU A 56 4.65 2.50 -9.71
CA GLU A 56 4.74 1.21 -9.01
C GLU A 56 3.39 0.52 -8.79
N THR A 57 2.29 1.28 -8.73
CA THR A 57 0.99 0.73 -8.32
C THR A 57 0.53 -0.43 -9.21
N GLU A 58 0.59 -0.28 -10.52
CA GLU A 58 0.14 -1.32 -11.44
C GLU A 58 0.91 -2.61 -11.25
N HIS A 59 2.23 -2.51 -11.12
CA HIS A 59 3.09 -3.65 -10.88
C HIS A 59 2.76 -4.37 -9.56
N VAL A 60 2.64 -3.61 -8.48
CA VAL A 60 2.31 -4.17 -7.16
C VAL A 60 0.94 -4.85 -7.17
N LEU A 61 -0.07 -4.19 -7.75
CA LEU A 61 -1.42 -4.76 -7.85
C LEU A 61 -1.44 -6.04 -8.67
N THR A 62 -0.65 -6.12 -9.73
CA THR A 62 -0.49 -7.33 -10.53
C THR A 62 0.12 -8.46 -9.70
N GLU A 63 1.19 -8.17 -8.97
CA GLU A 63 1.90 -9.14 -8.15
C GLU A 63 1.05 -9.72 -7.02
N VAL A 64 0.13 -8.92 -6.46
CA VAL A 64 -0.75 -9.38 -5.37
C VAL A 64 -2.15 -9.78 -5.84
N GLY A 65 -2.41 -9.76 -7.16
CA GLY A 65 -3.67 -10.24 -7.73
C GLY A 65 -4.84 -9.29 -7.56
N LEU A 66 -4.60 -7.99 -7.37
CA LEU A 66 -5.65 -6.99 -7.13
C LEU A 66 -5.85 -6.02 -8.31
N LEU A 67 -5.15 -6.21 -9.43
CA LEU A 67 -5.17 -5.24 -10.54
C LEU A 67 -6.58 -4.96 -11.05
N GLY A 68 -7.37 -5.99 -11.35
CA GLY A 68 -8.72 -5.83 -11.87
C GLY A 68 -9.72 -5.29 -10.85
N GLU A 69 -9.41 -5.42 -9.56
CA GLU A 69 -10.32 -5.06 -8.48
C GLU A 69 -10.19 -3.59 -8.07
N ILE A 70 -8.97 -3.07 -7.94
CA ILE A 70 -8.77 -1.73 -7.39
C ILE A 70 -7.94 -0.78 -8.25
N SER A 71 -7.44 -1.20 -9.43
CA SER A 71 -6.61 -0.31 -10.25
C SER A 71 -7.35 0.95 -10.68
N GLY A 72 -8.62 0.84 -11.04
CA GLY A 72 -9.46 1.98 -11.42
C GLY A 72 -9.58 3.02 -10.31
N LYS A 73 -9.83 2.58 -9.09
CA LYS A 73 -9.91 3.46 -7.92
C LYS A 73 -8.56 4.11 -7.62
N ALA A 74 -7.48 3.34 -7.67
CA ALA A 74 -6.13 3.85 -7.45
C ALA A 74 -5.77 4.94 -8.46
N MET A 75 -6.03 4.71 -9.75
CA MET A 75 -5.77 5.69 -10.79
C MET A 75 -6.64 6.93 -10.64
N ASN A 76 -7.91 6.78 -10.27
CA ASN A 76 -8.79 7.91 -10.01
C ASN A 76 -8.25 8.81 -8.91
N VAL A 77 -7.77 8.23 -7.80
CA VAL A 77 -7.17 9.00 -6.71
C VAL A 77 -5.95 9.78 -7.22
N LEU A 78 -5.05 9.11 -7.92
CA LEU A 78 -3.82 9.72 -8.41
C LEU A 78 -4.07 10.79 -9.46
N GLN A 79 -5.08 10.63 -10.30
CA GLN A 79 -5.42 11.62 -11.33
C GLN A 79 -6.11 12.86 -10.76
N ARG A 80 -6.89 12.72 -9.69
CA ARG A 80 -7.58 13.84 -9.05
C ARG A 80 -6.65 14.65 -8.16
N CYS A 81 -5.64 14.02 -7.58
CA CYS A 81 -4.69 14.66 -6.67
C CYS A 81 -3.41 15.01 -7.42
N VAL A 82 -3.42 16.10 -8.18
CA VAL A 82 -2.25 16.54 -8.95
C VAL A 82 -1.27 17.33 -8.07
N SER A 83 -1.80 18.08 -7.09
CA SER A 83 -1.02 18.89 -6.17
C SER A 83 -1.80 19.05 -4.86
N ILE A 84 -1.10 19.41 -3.79
CA ILE A 84 -1.76 19.70 -2.50
C ILE A 84 -2.69 20.92 -2.65
N ARG A 85 -2.24 21.94 -3.38
CA ARG A 85 -3.06 23.12 -3.66
C ARG A 85 -4.31 22.79 -4.43
N GLY A 86 -4.20 21.89 -5.42
CA GLY A 86 -5.33 21.42 -6.20
C GLY A 86 -6.37 20.69 -5.35
N VAL A 87 -5.95 19.94 -4.35
CA VAL A 87 -6.85 19.26 -3.42
C VAL A 87 -7.71 20.24 -2.64
N ARG A 88 -7.16 21.41 -2.25
CA ARG A 88 -7.90 22.47 -1.55
C ARG A 88 -9.06 23.04 -2.36
N GLU A 89 -8.98 22.98 -3.67
CA GLU A 89 -9.99 23.50 -4.59
C GLU A 89 -11.12 22.52 -4.86
N LEU A 90 -11.00 21.27 -4.41
CA LEU A 90 -12.02 20.27 -4.61
C LEU A 90 -13.27 20.59 -3.78
N SER A 91 -14.45 20.26 -4.36
CA SER A 91 -15.70 20.37 -3.63
C SER A 91 -15.78 19.34 -2.51
N SER A 92 -16.68 19.54 -1.55
CA SER A 92 -16.91 18.58 -0.47
C SER A 92 -17.31 17.20 -0.99
N GLU A 93 -18.06 17.14 -2.07
CA GLU A 93 -18.46 15.89 -2.70
C GLU A 93 -17.28 15.17 -3.34
N GLU A 94 -16.43 15.92 -4.03
CA GLU A 94 -15.20 15.39 -4.64
C GLU A 94 -14.24 14.87 -3.58
N VAL A 95 -14.10 15.59 -2.46
CA VAL A 95 -13.28 15.16 -1.31
C VAL A 95 -13.82 13.86 -0.73
N ARG A 96 -15.12 13.73 -0.54
CA ARG A 96 -15.74 12.50 -0.03
C ARG A 96 -15.49 11.31 -0.96
N ARG A 97 -15.60 11.52 -2.25
CA ARG A 97 -15.34 10.49 -3.25
C ARG A 97 -13.87 10.07 -3.23
N LEU A 98 -12.98 11.04 -3.15
CA LEU A 98 -11.54 10.82 -3.04
C LEU A 98 -11.19 9.99 -1.81
N GLU A 99 -11.72 10.35 -0.65
CA GLU A 99 -11.52 9.62 0.61
C GLU A 99 -12.06 8.20 0.52
N SER A 100 -13.22 8.02 -0.06
CA SER A 100 -13.83 6.70 -0.24
C SER A 100 -12.99 5.81 -1.15
N GLU A 101 -12.52 6.34 -2.27
CA GLU A 101 -11.67 5.58 -3.20
C GLU A 101 -10.30 5.25 -2.57
N TRP A 102 -9.69 6.21 -1.87
CA TRP A 102 -8.45 5.98 -1.16
C TRP A 102 -8.61 4.89 -0.09
N ASN A 103 -9.67 4.97 0.71
CA ASN A 103 -9.98 3.95 1.73
C ASN A 103 -10.14 2.57 1.10
N GLY A 104 -10.83 2.49 -0.03
CA GLY A 104 -11.00 1.23 -0.76
C GLY A 104 -9.67 0.60 -1.16
N VAL A 105 -8.79 1.41 -1.72
CA VAL A 105 -7.44 0.96 -2.13
C VAL A 105 -6.62 0.53 -0.92
N PHE A 106 -6.54 1.40 0.09
CA PHE A 106 -5.73 1.16 1.28
C PHE A 106 -6.18 -0.09 2.04
N THR A 107 -7.49 -0.26 2.20
CA THR A 107 -8.07 -1.42 2.90
C THR A 107 -7.75 -2.72 2.17
N LYS A 108 -7.90 -2.76 0.85
CA LYS A 108 -7.61 -3.95 0.06
C LYS A 108 -6.13 -4.32 0.10
N LEU A 109 -5.25 -3.32 0.01
CA LEU A 109 -3.81 -3.54 0.14
C LEU A 109 -3.46 -4.05 1.55
N GLY A 110 -4.10 -3.50 2.59
CA GLY A 110 -3.90 -3.95 3.97
C GLY A 110 -4.34 -5.39 4.19
N ILE A 111 -5.48 -5.79 3.62
CA ILE A 111 -5.96 -7.17 3.67
C ILE A 111 -4.96 -8.11 2.97
N ALA A 112 -4.50 -7.73 1.79
CA ALA A 112 -3.51 -8.52 1.05
C ALA A 112 -2.22 -8.68 1.85
N GLN A 113 -1.74 -7.61 2.50
CA GLN A 113 -0.58 -7.67 3.37
C GLN A 113 -0.79 -8.65 4.53
N GLY A 114 -1.95 -8.59 5.18
CA GLY A 114 -2.30 -9.49 6.26
C GLY A 114 -2.31 -10.96 5.82
N GLN A 115 -2.86 -11.22 4.64
CA GLN A 115 -2.87 -12.57 4.07
C GLN A 115 -1.46 -13.10 3.79
N LEU A 116 -0.59 -12.27 3.23
CA LEU A 116 0.80 -12.65 2.97
C LEU A 116 1.59 -12.87 4.26
N LYS A 117 1.38 -12.04 5.27
CA LYS A 117 1.99 -12.22 6.60
C LYS A 117 1.53 -13.52 7.25
N SER A 118 0.25 -13.85 7.13
CA SER A 118 -0.32 -15.09 7.64
C SER A 118 0.30 -16.31 6.93
N ARG A 119 0.43 -16.23 5.62
CA ARG A 119 1.08 -17.28 4.83
C ARG A 119 2.54 -17.47 5.23
N ARG A 120 3.27 -16.36 5.47
CA ARG A 120 4.65 -16.41 5.94
C ARG A 120 4.76 -17.12 7.29
N LYS A 121 3.87 -16.81 8.24
CA LYS A 121 3.80 -17.50 9.53
C LYS A 121 3.53 -18.99 9.36
N SER A 122 2.58 -19.34 8.51
CA SER A 122 2.23 -20.74 8.23
C SER A 122 3.42 -21.52 7.67
N LEU A 123 4.13 -20.95 6.69
CA LEU A 123 5.33 -21.57 6.11
C LEU A 123 6.45 -21.73 7.15
N SER A 124 6.66 -20.72 7.98
CA SER A 124 7.65 -20.79 9.06
C SER A 124 7.33 -21.88 10.06
N ARG A 125 6.06 -22.03 10.44
CA ARG A 125 5.60 -23.09 11.34
C ARG A 125 5.77 -24.48 10.71
N GLN A 126 5.42 -24.64 9.46
CA GLN A 126 5.59 -25.89 8.72
C GLN A 126 7.05 -26.30 8.64
N THR A 127 7.93 -25.35 8.36
CA THR A 127 9.38 -25.59 8.32
C THR A 127 9.91 -26.03 9.69
N ALA A 128 9.51 -25.35 10.75
CA ALA A 128 9.89 -25.69 12.11
C ALA A 128 9.38 -27.08 12.50
N PHE A 129 8.12 -27.37 12.18
CA PHE A 129 7.52 -28.67 12.44
C PHE A 129 8.23 -29.78 11.69
N ALA A 130 8.53 -29.59 10.40
CA ALA A 130 9.24 -30.55 9.58
C ALA A 130 10.65 -30.82 10.14
N TYR A 131 11.34 -29.77 10.59
CA TYR A 131 12.65 -29.90 11.21
C TYR A 131 12.60 -30.74 12.49
N TYR A 132 11.68 -30.42 13.39
CA TYR A 132 11.50 -31.18 14.63
C TYR A 132 11.10 -32.64 14.36
N PHE A 133 10.22 -32.86 13.42
CA PHE A 133 9.78 -34.19 13.07
C PHE A 133 10.92 -35.05 12.49
N ALA A 134 11.70 -34.49 11.58
CA ALA A 134 12.86 -35.17 11.02
C ALA A 134 13.90 -35.50 12.11
N ARG A 135 14.14 -34.57 13.03
CA ARG A 135 15.06 -34.77 14.14
C ARG A 135 14.56 -35.87 15.10
N PHE A 136 13.25 -35.91 15.33
CA PHE A 136 12.63 -36.97 16.15
C PHE A 136 12.82 -38.35 15.53
N LEU A 137 12.62 -38.48 14.22
CA LEU A 137 12.78 -39.74 13.50
C LEU A 137 14.22 -40.21 13.46
N GLN A 138 15.19 -39.34 13.57
CA GLN A 138 16.62 -39.69 13.55
C GLN A 138 17.19 -40.09 14.93
N ARG A 139 16.40 -39.97 15.99
CA ARG A 139 16.84 -40.40 17.32
C ARG A 139 16.91 -41.97 17.34
N PRO A 140 18.05 -42.54 17.74
CA PRO A 140 18.11 -43.97 17.95
C PRO A 140 17.13 -44.39 19.04
N ALA A 141 16.51 -45.51 18.80
CA ALA A 141 15.52 -46.05 19.72
C ALA A 141 16.13 -46.36 21.09
#